data_1f3432dd3eb6b0576e9d5c1768827360
#
_entry.id   1f3432dd3eb6b0576e9d5c1768827360
#
_cell.length_a   1.000
_cell.length_b   1.000
_cell.length_c   1.000
_cell.angle_alpha   90.00
_cell.angle_beta   90.00
_cell.angle_gamma   90.00
#
_symmetry.space_group_name_H-M   'P 1'
#
loop_
_entity.id
_entity.type
_entity.pdbx_description
1 polymer ?
#
loop_
_entity_poly.entity_id
_entity_poly.type
_entity_poly.pdbx_seq_one_letter_code
_entity_poly.pdbx_strand_id
1 'polypeptide(L)'
;MTIEDLLVVESIRKLRIRYAYYLDAGELDALVALFTQDAVCEFGPFGVWRGIAEIAKNYEKVLAPAVAKGGFQSLHANTNHWVEITGPDTAVGRLYLLDFSLGEPTTNPIIWLGVYDEDYRLVAGEWRIARSSLQFLWPERHVTAHFPGKPFSPGG
;
A
#
# COMPACT_ATOMS: atom_id res chain seq x y z
N MET A 1 -8.08 -8.14 -22.94
CA MET A 1 -6.91 -7.39 -22.40
C MET A 1 -6.13 -6.81 -23.58
N THR A 2 -6.04 -5.51 -23.68
CA THR A 2 -5.30 -4.80 -24.70
C THR A 2 -3.86 -4.49 -24.23
N ILE A 3 -3.02 -3.94 -25.12
CA ILE A 3 -1.69 -3.45 -24.71
C ILE A 3 -1.82 -2.27 -23.75
N GLU A 4 -2.81 -1.41 -23.98
CA GLU A 4 -3.12 -0.28 -23.11
C GLU A 4 -3.49 -0.76 -21.69
N ASP A 5 -4.31 -1.81 -21.58
CA ASP A 5 -4.66 -2.41 -20.27
C ASP A 5 -3.41 -2.94 -19.56
N LEU A 6 -2.49 -3.60 -20.29
CA LEU A 6 -1.23 -4.09 -19.72
C LEU A 6 -0.36 -2.95 -19.21
N LEU A 7 -0.29 -1.83 -19.93
CA LEU A 7 0.47 -0.64 -19.51
C LEU A 7 -0.13 -0.01 -18.25
N VAL A 8 -1.46 0.02 -18.13
CA VAL A 8 -2.16 0.48 -16.91
C VAL A 8 -1.82 -0.42 -15.73
N VAL A 9 -1.97 -1.74 -15.88
CA VAL A 9 -1.64 -2.73 -14.83
C VAL A 9 -0.18 -2.58 -14.38
N GLU A 10 0.75 -2.46 -15.32
CA GLU A 10 2.18 -2.30 -15.00
C GLU A 10 2.46 -0.96 -14.31
N SER A 11 1.78 0.11 -14.68
CA SER A 11 1.91 1.42 -14.02
C SER A 11 1.47 1.37 -12.57
N ILE A 12 0.36 0.67 -12.28
CA ILE A 12 -0.14 0.47 -10.91
C ILE A 12 0.79 -0.45 -10.11
N ARG A 13 1.34 -1.50 -10.72
CA ARG A 13 2.35 -2.35 -10.06
C ARG A 13 3.61 -1.56 -9.68
N LYS A 14 4.10 -0.71 -10.58
CA LYS A 14 5.22 0.20 -10.30
C LYS A 14 4.91 1.21 -9.20
N LEU A 15 3.68 1.73 -9.14
CA LEU A 15 3.21 2.58 -8.05
C LEU A 15 3.40 1.87 -6.70
N ARG A 16 3.04 0.59 -6.58
CA ARG A 16 3.19 -0.20 -5.34
C ARG A 16 4.64 -0.55 -5.01
N ILE A 17 5.48 -0.77 -6.01
CA ILE A 17 6.93 -0.94 -5.81
C ILE A 17 7.53 0.34 -5.23
N ARG A 18 7.18 1.51 -5.78
CA ARG A 18 7.62 2.81 -5.26
C ARG A 18 7.13 3.05 -3.82
N TYR A 19 5.88 2.70 -3.54
CA TYR A 19 5.33 2.82 -2.18
C TYR A 19 6.18 2.04 -1.17
N ALA A 20 6.45 0.76 -1.41
CA ALA A 20 7.25 -0.06 -0.52
C ALA A 20 8.67 0.52 -0.35
N TYR A 21 9.31 0.90 -1.45
CA TYR A 21 10.66 1.47 -1.43
C TYR A 21 10.71 2.80 -0.65
N TYR A 22 9.81 3.74 -0.92
CA TYR A 22 9.81 5.03 -0.23
C TYR A 22 9.47 4.89 1.26
N LEU A 23 8.58 3.97 1.61
CA LEU A 23 8.27 3.64 2.99
C LEU A 23 9.52 3.13 3.72
N ASP A 24 10.21 2.15 3.16
CA ASP A 24 11.41 1.53 3.75
C ASP A 24 12.60 2.50 3.77
N ALA A 25 12.76 3.32 2.74
CA ALA A 25 13.80 4.35 2.67
C ALA A 25 13.56 5.55 3.59
N GLY A 26 12.30 5.77 4.02
CA GLY A 26 11.93 6.93 4.81
C GLY A 26 11.72 8.21 3.98
N GLU A 27 11.40 8.06 2.71
CA GLU A 27 11.19 9.15 1.73
C GLU A 27 9.76 9.70 1.83
N LEU A 28 9.47 10.49 2.88
CA LEU A 28 8.12 10.94 3.23
C LEU A 28 7.41 11.66 2.07
N ASP A 29 8.04 12.67 1.47
CA ASP A 29 7.39 13.49 0.43
C ASP A 29 7.08 12.65 -0.82
N ALA A 30 8.01 11.78 -1.21
CA ALA A 30 7.83 10.88 -2.35
C ALA A 30 6.73 9.84 -2.07
N LEU A 31 6.65 9.31 -0.85
CA LEU A 31 5.61 8.38 -0.42
C LEU A 31 4.22 9.03 -0.46
N VAL A 32 4.10 10.22 0.12
CA VAL A 32 2.83 10.97 0.20
C VAL A 32 2.34 11.38 -1.20
N ALA A 33 3.24 11.69 -2.12
CA ALA A 33 2.90 12.03 -3.51
C ALA A 33 2.24 10.88 -4.29
N LEU A 34 2.33 9.65 -3.80
CA LEU A 34 1.67 8.49 -4.43
C LEU A 34 0.16 8.44 -4.19
N PHE A 35 -0.36 9.25 -3.29
CA PHE A 35 -1.78 9.28 -2.91
C PHE A 35 -2.55 10.40 -3.60
N THR A 36 -3.86 10.22 -3.75
CA THR A 36 -4.77 11.32 -4.14
C THR A 36 -4.98 12.28 -2.97
N GLN A 37 -5.42 13.52 -3.25
CA GLN A 37 -5.64 14.55 -2.21
C GLN A 37 -6.69 14.12 -1.17
N ASP A 38 -7.70 13.37 -1.61
CA ASP A 38 -8.82 12.86 -0.82
C ASP A 38 -8.64 11.41 -0.38
N ALA A 39 -7.45 10.85 -0.50
CA ALA A 39 -7.18 9.44 -0.20
C ALA A 39 -7.58 9.04 1.22
N VAL A 40 -7.93 7.78 1.39
CA VAL A 40 -8.25 7.18 2.69
C VAL A 40 -7.38 5.96 2.93
N CYS A 41 -6.72 5.91 4.10
CA CYS A 41 -5.98 4.75 4.56
C CYS A 41 -6.69 4.13 5.77
N GLU A 42 -6.96 2.84 5.70
CA GLU A 42 -7.59 2.06 6.78
C GLU A 42 -6.57 1.01 7.26
N PHE A 43 -5.84 1.33 8.31
CA PHE A 43 -4.68 0.55 8.74
C PHE A 43 -4.89 -0.11 10.11
N GLY A 44 -6.06 -0.73 10.32
CA GLY A 44 -6.38 -1.55 11.49
C GLY A 44 -6.00 -0.87 12.81
N PRO A 45 -5.03 -1.40 13.57
CA PRO A 45 -4.62 -0.83 14.85
C PRO A 45 -3.97 0.56 14.73
N PHE A 46 -3.53 0.98 13.54
CA PHE A 46 -2.98 2.32 13.29
C PHE A 46 -4.05 3.37 12.98
N GLY A 47 -5.31 2.96 12.85
CA GLY A 47 -6.44 3.85 12.64
C GLY A 47 -6.82 4.09 11.18
N VAL A 48 -7.71 5.07 11.00
CA VAL A 48 -8.18 5.50 9.68
C VAL A 48 -7.70 6.93 9.46
N TRP A 49 -6.97 7.15 8.36
CA TRP A 49 -6.40 8.44 7.98
C TRP A 49 -7.11 8.98 6.74
N ARG A 50 -7.62 10.21 6.82
CA ARG A 50 -8.47 10.80 5.77
C ARG A 50 -7.84 12.05 5.20
N GLY A 51 -7.60 12.02 3.89
CA GLY A 51 -7.00 13.11 3.14
C GLY A 51 -5.48 13.20 3.30
N ILE A 52 -4.86 13.83 2.32
CA ILE A 52 -3.40 13.87 2.17
C ILE A 52 -2.67 14.46 3.37
N ALA A 53 -3.25 15.48 4.02
CA ALA A 53 -2.63 16.13 5.17
C ALA A 53 -2.55 15.21 6.40
N GLU A 54 -3.59 14.43 6.67
CA GLU A 54 -3.60 13.48 7.76
C GLU A 54 -2.70 12.28 7.46
N ILE A 55 -2.69 11.81 6.21
CA ILE A 55 -1.81 10.75 5.73
C ILE A 55 -0.35 11.16 5.91
N ALA A 56 0.04 12.35 5.46
CA ALA A 56 1.39 12.88 5.62
C ALA A 56 1.82 12.95 7.09
N LYS A 57 0.97 13.51 7.95
CA LYS A 57 1.24 13.64 9.39
C LYS A 57 1.43 12.29 10.07
N ASN A 58 0.66 11.26 9.69
CA ASN A 58 0.79 9.95 10.29
C ASN A 58 2.00 9.19 9.77
N TYR A 59 2.30 9.28 8.45
CA TYR A 59 3.54 8.71 7.93
C TYR A 59 4.79 9.38 8.50
N GLU A 60 4.80 10.70 8.69
CA GLU A 60 5.91 11.38 9.36
C GLU A 60 6.22 10.74 10.71
N LYS A 61 5.21 10.45 11.53
CA LYS A 61 5.38 9.78 12.82
C LYS A 61 5.87 8.34 12.69
N VAL A 62 5.32 7.60 11.72
CA VAL A 62 5.70 6.20 11.48
C VAL A 62 7.14 6.10 10.98
N LEU A 63 7.57 7.02 10.11
CA LEU A 63 8.90 6.99 9.50
C LEU A 63 10.01 7.57 10.40
N ALA A 64 9.67 8.46 11.34
CA ALA A 64 10.67 9.17 12.15
C ALA A 64 11.74 8.26 12.79
N PRO A 65 11.42 7.10 13.40
CA PRO A 65 12.41 6.21 13.97
C PRO A 65 13.34 5.58 12.92
N ALA A 66 12.80 5.26 11.74
CA ALA A 66 13.57 4.68 10.65
C ALA A 66 14.49 5.73 9.99
N VAL A 67 13.97 6.94 9.77
CA VAL A 67 14.74 8.07 9.22
C VAL A 67 15.93 8.42 10.13
N ALA A 68 15.72 8.45 11.45
CA ALA A 68 16.78 8.71 12.43
C ALA A 68 17.92 7.69 12.39
N LYS A 69 17.66 6.47 11.87
CA LYS A 69 18.63 5.38 11.71
C LYS A 69 19.11 5.20 10.26
N GLY A 70 18.78 6.14 9.35
CA GLY A 70 19.22 6.10 7.96
C GLY A 70 18.32 5.30 7.00
N GLY A 71 17.09 5.02 7.38
CA GLY A 71 16.12 4.24 6.58
C GLY A 71 16.36 2.72 6.65
N PHE A 72 15.55 1.96 5.94
CA PHE A 72 15.63 0.49 5.83
C PHE A 72 15.76 -0.24 7.18
N GLN A 73 14.92 0.16 8.15
CA GLN A 73 14.79 -0.53 9.44
C GLN A 73 13.71 -1.62 9.40
N SER A 74 12.89 -1.61 8.36
CA SER A 74 11.95 -2.64 7.97
C SER A 74 12.00 -2.86 6.46
N LEU A 75 11.42 -3.95 6.01
CA LEU A 75 11.31 -4.27 4.59
C LEU A 75 9.89 -4.75 4.30
N HIS A 76 9.15 -3.96 3.51
CA HIS A 76 7.79 -4.27 3.11
C HIS A 76 7.78 -5.00 1.76
N ALA A 77 7.82 -6.33 1.78
CA ALA A 77 7.69 -7.12 0.57
C ALA A 77 6.22 -7.19 0.14
N ASN A 78 5.89 -6.52 -0.96
CA ASN A 78 4.57 -6.56 -1.59
C ASN A 78 4.58 -7.58 -2.72
N THR A 79 3.76 -8.61 -2.63
CA THR A 79 3.73 -9.72 -3.60
C THR A 79 2.32 -10.02 -4.09
N ASN A 80 2.23 -10.86 -5.13
CA ASN A 80 0.94 -11.36 -5.63
C ASN A 80 -0.04 -10.24 -5.97
N HIS A 81 0.47 -9.17 -6.63
CA HIS A 81 -0.33 -8.00 -6.93
C HIS A 81 -1.30 -8.27 -8.08
N TRP A 82 -2.56 -8.40 -7.73
CA TRP A 82 -3.69 -8.43 -8.66
C TRP A 82 -4.20 -7.02 -8.89
N VAL A 83 -4.39 -6.64 -10.14
CA VAL A 83 -4.96 -5.35 -10.55
C VAL A 83 -6.10 -5.61 -11.52
N GLU A 84 -7.23 -4.95 -11.30
CA GLU A 84 -8.41 -4.99 -12.16
C GLU A 84 -8.80 -3.55 -12.54
N ILE A 85 -8.88 -3.27 -13.85
CA ILE A 85 -9.31 -1.98 -14.39
C ILE A 85 -10.83 -1.94 -14.30
N THR A 86 -11.39 -0.95 -13.60
CA THR A 86 -12.82 -0.79 -13.37
C THR A 86 -13.45 0.34 -14.18
N GLY A 87 -12.62 1.15 -14.82
CA GLY A 87 -13.05 2.26 -15.67
C GLY A 87 -11.87 2.94 -16.34
N PRO A 88 -12.09 3.97 -17.17
CA PRO A 88 -11.03 4.63 -17.92
C PRO A 88 -9.96 5.29 -17.02
N ASP A 89 -10.32 5.68 -15.81
CA ASP A 89 -9.48 6.38 -14.83
C ASP A 89 -9.52 5.72 -13.44
N THR A 90 -10.07 4.50 -13.33
CA THR A 90 -10.22 3.78 -12.07
C THR A 90 -9.78 2.32 -12.19
N ALA A 91 -9.16 1.84 -11.13
CA ALA A 91 -8.77 0.44 -10.98
C ALA A 91 -8.83 0.04 -9.49
N VAL A 92 -8.90 -1.25 -9.24
CA VAL A 92 -8.77 -1.84 -7.90
C VAL A 92 -7.62 -2.82 -7.88
N GLY A 93 -7.08 -3.08 -6.70
CA GLY A 93 -6.00 -4.03 -6.54
C GLY A 93 -5.97 -4.71 -5.19
N ARG A 94 -5.33 -5.86 -5.17
CA ARG A 94 -5.07 -6.62 -3.95
C ARG A 94 -3.67 -7.22 -4.02
N LEU A 95 -2.92 -7.08 -2.91
CA LEU A 95 -1.56 -7.58 -2.85
C LEU A 95 -1.22 -8.03 -1.44
N TYR A 96 -0.26 -8.95 -1.33
CA TYR A 96 0.19 -9.43 -0.02
C TYR A 96 1.28 -8.52 0.54
N LEU A 97 1.26 -8.35 1.85
CA LEU A 97 2.32 -7.75 2.64
C LEU A 97 3.04 -8.81 3.45
N LEU A 98 4.36 -8.84 3.30
CA LEU A 98 5.27 -9.47 4.26
C LEU A 98 6.16 -8.33 4.81
N ASP A 99 5.95 -8.00 6.08
CA ASP A 99 6.71 -6.94 6.76
C ASP A 99 7.76 -7.55 7.67
N PHE A 100 9.03 -7.18 7.42
CA PHE A 100 10.18 -7.72 8.11
C PHE A 100 10.91 -6.63 8.91
N SER A 101 11.32 -6.93 10.13
CA SER A 101 12.23 -6.09 10.92
C SER A 101 13.68 -6.34 10.51
N LEU A 102 14.43 -5.26 10.29
CA LEU A 102 15.86 -5.30 9.97
C LEU A 102 16.73 -4.65 11.08
N GLY A 103 16.07 -3.99 12.06
CA GLY A 103 16.76 -3.13 13.03
C GLY A 103 17.58 -3.87 14.08
N GLU A 104 17.06 -4.96 14.62
CA GLU A 104 17.69 -5.73 15.69
C GLU A 104 17.71 -7.23 15.33
N PRO A 105 18.78 -7.96 15.70
CA PRO A 105 18.81 -9.41 15.54
C PRO A 105 17.64 -10.06 16.26
N THR A 106 16.86 -10.85 15.54
CA THR A 106 15.72 -11.59 16.09
C THR A 106 15.64 -12.98 15.48
N THR A 107 15.07 -13.91 16.23
CA THR A 107 14.81 -15.27 15.72
C THR A 107 13.61 -15.30 14.75
N ASN A 108 12.71 -14.33 14.86
CA ASN A 108 11.60 -14.14 13.93
C ASN A 108 11.58 -12.69 13.44
N PRO A 109 12.08 -12.40 12.23
CA PRO A 109 12.05 -11.04 11.68
C PRO A 109 10.68 -10.60 11.18
N ILE A 110 9.69 -11.48 11.07
CA ILE A 110 8.36 -11.14 10.55
C ILE A 110 7.62 -10.31 11.59
N ILE A 111 7.17 -9.10 11.19
CA ILE A 111 6.35 -8.22 12.02
C ILE A 111 4.87 -8.46 11.72
N TRP A 112 4.47 -8.29 10.45
CA TRP A 112 3.10 -8.45 9.99
C TRP A 112 3.01 -9.27 8.72
N LEU A 113 1.96 -10.10 8.63
CA LEU A 113 1.47 -10.65 7.38
C LEU A 113 0.09 -10.06 7.12
N GLY A 114 -0.13 -9.57 5.93
CA GLY A 114 -1.39 -8.91 5.60
C GLY A 114 -1.73 -8.90 4.12
N VAL A 115 -2.86 -8.29 3.82
CA VAL A 115 -3.35 -8.08 2.47
C VAL A 115 -3.77 -6.63 2.34
N TYR A 116 -3.21 -5.91 1.39
CA TYR A 116 -3.72 -4.62 0.96
C TYR A 116 -4.89 -4.83 0.00
N ASP A 117 -5.96 -4.09 0.24
CA ASP A 117 -7.14 -3.96 -0.61
C ASP A 117 -7.25 -2.49 -1.02
N GLU A 118 -7.10 -2.19 -2.31
CA GLU A 118 -6.82 -0.82 -2.75
C GLU A 118 -7.69 -0.38 -3.91
N ASP A 119 -7.99 0.92 -3.93
CA ASP A 119 -8.58 1.62 -5.07
C ASP A 119 -7.53 2.59 -5.64
N TYR A 120 -7.43 2.62 -6.96
CA TYR A 120 -6.52 3.50 -7.69
C TYR A 120 -7.31 4.45 -8.59
N ARG A 121 -6.75 5.65 -8.79
CA ARG A 121 -7.32 6.66 -9.67
C ARG A 121 -6.25 7.31 -10.53
N LEU A 122 -6.58 7.52 -11.79
CA LEU A 122 -5.75 8.31 -12.71
C LEU A 122 -6.00 9.80 -12.45
N VAL A 123 -4.96 10.54 -12.06
CA VAL A 123 -5.03 11.98 -11.76
C VAL A 123 -3.91 12.68 -12.51
N ALA A 124 -4.25 13.60 -13.38
CA ALA A 124 -3.29 14.36 -14.21
C ALA A 124 -2.29 13.46 -14.97
N GLY A 125 -2.77 12.32 -15.47
CA GLY A 125 -1.95 11.37 -16.23
C GLY A 125 -1.13 10.39 -15.39
N GLU A 126 -1.26 10.42 -14.06
CA GLU A 126 -0.55 9.52 -13.14
C GLU A 126 -1.52 8.70 -12.31
N TRP A 127 -1.28 7.40 -12.20
CA TRP A 127 -2.02 6.54 -11.27
C TRP A 127 -1.61 6.81 -9.84
N ARG A 128 -2.60 6.96 -8.96
CA ARG A 128 -2.41 7.23 -7.53
C ARG A 128 -3.30 6.35 -6.68
N ILE A 129 -2.89 6.13 -5.43
CA ILE A 129 -3.69 5.39 -4.44
C ILE A 129 -4.79 6.32 -3.93
N ALA A 130 -6.05 5.93 -4.17
CA ALA A 130 -7.23 6.66 -3.68
C ALA A 130 -7.75 6.08 -2.36
N ARG A 131 -7.60 4.76 -2.15
CA ARG A 131 -7.87 4.08 -0.89
C ARG A 131 -6.86 2.96 -0.70
N SER A 132 -6.36 2.82 0.52
CA SER A 132 -5.54 1.68 0.90
C SER A 132 -6.05 1.12 2.22
N SER A 133 -6.50 -0.14 2.22
CA SER A 133 -7.01 -0.83 3.40
C SER A 133 -6.15 -2.05 3.68
N LEU A 134 -5.38 -2.02 4.76
CA LEU A 134 -4.52 -3.13 5.15
C LEU A 134 -5.28 -4.08 6.10
N GLN A 135 -5.46 -5.28 5.61
CA GLN A 135 -6.04 -6.39 6.36
C GLN A 135 -4.91 -7.14 7.06
N PHE A 136 -4.77 -6.97 8.35
CA PHE A 136 -3.76 -7.67 9.15
C PHE A 136 -4.22 -9.09 9.44
N LEU A 137 -3.41 -10.09 9.11
CA LEU A 137 -3.76 -11.51 9.26
C LEU A 137 -2.94 -12.20 10.34
N TRP A 138 -1.73 -11.72 10.63
CA TRP A 138 -0.82 -12.26 11.63
C TRP A 138 0.15 -11.16 12.11
N PRO A 139 0.60 -11.10 13.39
CA PRO A 139 0.29 -12.04 14.49
C PRO A 139 -1.11 -11.88 15.06
N GLU A 140 -1.73 -10.72 14.89
CA GLU A 140 -3.10 -10.46 15.29
C GLU A 140 -3.98 -10.16 14.08
N ARG A 141 -5.24 -10.60 14.13
CA ARG A 141 -6.17 -10.40 13.02
C ARG A 141 -6.96 -9.11 13.20
N HIS A 142 -6.75 -8.15 12.29
CA HIS A 142 -7.52 -6.93 12.19
C HIS A 142 -7.98 -6.77 10.73
N VAL A 143 -9.22 -7.12 10.47
CA VAL A 143 -9.81 -7.08 9.13
C VAL A 143 -11.09 -6.24 9.13
N THR A 144 -11.36 -5.60 8.01
CA THR A 144 -12.62 -4.87 7.81
C THR A 144 -13.80 -5.85 7.68
N ALA A 145 -15.01 -5.38 7.96
CA ALA A 145 -16.23 -6.20 7.90
C ALA A 145 -16.49 -6.83 6.50
N HIS A 146 -15.90 -6.25 5.46
CA HIS A 146 -16.10 -6.69 4.09
C HIS A 146 -14.95 -7.59 3.56
N PHE A 147 -13.92 -7.81 4.35
CA PHE A 147 -12.82 -8.68 3.92
C PHE A 147 -13.16 -10.17 4.19
N PRO A 148 -12.93 -11.08 3.24
CA PRO A 148 -12.15 -10.91 1.99
C PRO A 148 -12.88 -10.21 0.84
N GLY A 149 -14.15 -9.83 1.01
CA GLY A 149 -14.97 -9.22 -0.04
C GLY A 149 -15.29 -10.21 -1.17
N LYS A 150 -15.77 -9.70 -2.29
CA LYS A 150 -15.91 -10.50 -3.50
C LYS A 150 -14.51 -10.81 -4.02
N PRO A 151 -14.21 -12.07 -4.38
CA PRO A 151 -12.97 -12.36 -5.08
C PRO A 151 -12.93 -11.56 -6.38
N PHE A 152 -11.75 -11.08 -6.77
CA PHE A 152 -11.57 -10.55 -8.11
C PHE A 152 -11.95 -11.65 -9.09
N SER A 153 -12.82 -11.34 -10.02
CA SER A 153 -13.09 -12.27 -11.11
C SER A 153 -11.82 -12.32 -11.96
N PRO A 154 -11.22 -13.49 -12.20
CA PRO A 154 -10.23 -13.60 -13.25
C PRO A 154 -10.92 -13.10 -14.52
N GLY A 155 -10.42 -12.04 -15.11
CA GLY A 155 -11.02 -11.44 -16.28
C GLY A 155 -11.31 -12.49 -17.33
N GLY A 156 -12.56 -12.51 -17.76
CA GLY A 156 -12.98 -13.30 -18.91
C GLY A 156 -12.32 -12.81 -20.19
#